data_1a1c91116ff8d845d0a0dc9d39779732
#
_entry.id   1a1c91116ff8d845d0a0dc9d39779732
#
_cell.length_a   1.000
_cell.length_b   1.000
_cell.length_c   1.000
_cell.angle_alpha   90.00
_cell.angle_beta   90.00
_cell.angle_gamma   90.00
#
_symmetry.space_group_name_H-M   'P 1'
#
loop_
_entity.id
_entity.type
_entity.pdbx_description
1 polymer ?
#
loop_
_entity_poly.entity_id
_entity_poly.type
_entity_poly.pdbx_seq_one_letter_code
_entity_poly.pdbx_strand_id
1 'polypeptide(L)'
;MRIKTTSALAVGGVLTLALAGCVADSDDGGDGGDGDALVLGLVPSQDMDQLVEDADALAELLAEELDRDVEPYITDNYAGLVTAMQTGQADIGMFGPIALVQAIDQADAEAVLQSVRYGSDTYVTQWFTNDPDTYCLDEPVMAETGQGYEMLFCNGTDTAESGPVGEEALELIEEGETISFVDEGSASGYYYPATQLEVLNGFDPLSDIDAQFAGGHPNSVLNVYNGEISIGVSFDDARESVVEEQEDVGDEVVVFAWSEDIPNDGIALAADLSDEEKQQITDGFLALTESEEGQEVLFDVYEIDDLVEANIDALDAARDVAANFGDE
;
A
#
# COMPACT_ATOMS: atom_id res chain seq x y z
N MET A 1 41.52 22.06 -54.17
CA MET A 1 40.60 22.48 -55.24
C MET A 1 39.55 23.44 -54.63
N ARG A 2 39.65 24.68 -55.03
CA ARG A 2 38.81 25.81 -54.57
C ARG A 2 37.45 25.81 -55.30
N ILE A 3 36.37 26.16 -54.70
CA ILE A 3 35.20 26.87 -55.25
C ILE A 3 34.35 27.26 -54.03
N LYS A 4 34.35 28.48 -53.57
CA LYS A 4 33.70 29.74 -53.83
C LYS A 4 32.21 29.74 -53.45
N THR A 5 31.98 30.48 -52.40
CA THR A 5 30.86 31.35 -51.96
C THR A 5 29.84 31.78 -53.03
N THR A 6 28.58 31.85 -52.66
CA THR A 6 27.71 33.00 -52.95
C THR A 6 26.61 33.19 -51.92
N SER A 7 26.60 34.39 -51.34
CA SER A 7 25.54 34.95 -50.51
C SER A 7 24.36 35.43 -51.37
N ALA A 8 23.15 35.28 -50.90
CA ALA A 8 22.02 36.07 -51.37
C ALA A 8 21.17 36.52 -50.17
N LEU A 9 21.22 37.82 -49.91
CA LEU A 9 20.25 38.56 -49.11
C LEU A 9 18.92 38.62 -49.86
N ALA A 10 17.79 38.41 -49.18
CA ALA A 10 16.50 38.94 -49.59
C ALA A 10 15.74 39.49 -48.37
N VAL A 11 15.47 40.76 -48.50
CA VAL A 11 14.73 41.64 -47.57
C VAL A 11 13.22 41.49 -47.82
N GLY A 12 12.44 41.58 -46.76
CA GLY A 12 11.13 42.23 -46.83
C GLY A 12 9.91 41.39 -46.53
N GLY A 13 9.12 41.86 -45.59
CA GLY A 13 7.70 41.55 -45.50
C GLY A 13 7.17 41.36 -44.09
N VAL A 14 7.03 42.46 -43.31
CA VAL A 14 6.18 42.49 -42.12
C VAL A 14 4.73 42.50 -42.58
N LEU A 15 4.00 41.44 -42.32
CA LEU A 15 2.54 41.37 -42.48
C LEU A 15 1.91 41.21 -41.10
N THR A 16 1.47 42.31 -40.51
CA THR A 16 0.61 42.36 -39.34
C THR A 16 -0.81 41.94 -39.71
N LEU A 17 -1.21 40.73 -39.37
CA LEU A 17 -2.62 40.33 -39.33
C LEU A 17 -3.17 40.62 -37.94
N ALA A 18 -4.03 41.61 -37.84
CA ALA A 18 -4.94 41.80 -36.73
C ALA A 18 -6.10 40.80 -36.87
N LEU A 19 -6.12 39.76 -36.03
CA LEU A 19 -7.33 38.96 -35.83
C LEU A 19 -8.15 39.59 -34.70
N ALA A 20 -9.26 40.22 -35.09
CA ALA A 20 -10.35 40.53 -34.19
C ALA A 20 -11.05 39.20 -33.83
N GLY A 21 -10.79 38.66 -32.61
CA GLY A 21 -11.54 37.57 -32.06
C GLY A 21 -12.86 38.08 -31.53
N CYS A 22 -13.96 37.54 -32.06
CA CYS A 22 -15.29 37.66 -31.48
C CYS A 22 -15.29 36.90 -30.15
N VAL A 23 -15.48 37.60 -29.06
CA VAL A 23 -15.95 37.04 -27.79
C VAL A 23 -17.37 36.56 -28.03
N ALA A 24 -17.58 35.27 -28.11
CA ALA A 24 -18.88 34.65 -27.92
C ALA A 24 -19.05 34.43 -26.40
N ASP A 25 -19.87 35.25 -25.79
CA ASP A 25 -20.47 34.98 -24.50
C ASP A 25 -21.35 33.73 -24.69
N SER A 26 -20.87 32.59 -24.21
CA SER A 26 -21.70 31.43 -23.97
C SER A 26 -21.93 31.38 -22.48
N ASP A 27 -23.02 32.03 -22.07
CA ASP A 27 -23.68 31.82 -20.79
C ASP A 27 -24.32 30.43 -20.89
N ASP A 28 -23.60 29.41 -20.47
CA ASP A 28 -24.17 28.08 -20.19
C ASP A 28 -24.04 27.85 -18.69
N GLY A 29 -25.15 28.14 -18.00
CA GLY A 29 -25.30 27.85 -16.58
C GLY A 29 -25.33 26.36 -16.38
N GLY A 30 -24.17 25.76 -16.12
CA GLY A 30 -24.00 24.48 -15.46
C GLY A 30 -23.67 24.75 -14.01
N ASP A 31 -24.66 24.54 -13.16
CA ASP A 31 -24.51 24.42 -11.71
C ASP A 31 -23.73 23.10 -11.49
N GLY A 32 -22.43 23.16 -11.32
CA GLY A 32 -21.53 22.08 -11.01
C GLY A 32 -20.46 22.61 -10.08
N GLY A 33 -20.24 21.94 -8.96
CA GLY A 33 -19.41 22.32 -7.81
C GLY A 33 -18.10 23.01 -8.19
N ASP A 34 -17.81 24.11 -7.52
CA ASP A 34 -16.69 25.01 -7.76
C ASP A 34 -15.42 24.53 -7.01
N GLY A 35 -14.94 23.31 -7.36
CA GLY A 35 -13.69 22.75 -6.86
C GLY A 35 -13.04 21.86 -7.90
N ASP A 36 -11.71 21.92 -8.01
CA ASP A 36 -10.97 20.90 -8.77
C ASP A 36 -11.25 19.50 -8.17
N ALA A 37 -11.21 18.45 -9.01
CA ALA A 37 -11.37 17.06 -8.54
C ALA A 37 -10.37 16.76 -7.42
N LEU A 38 -10.78 15.97 -6.41
CA LEU A 38 -9.87 15.44 -5.39
C LEU A 38 -9.11 14.25 -5.96
N VAL A 39 -7.83 14.13 -5.67
CA VAL A 39 -7.01 13.00 -6.08
C VAL A 39 -6.86 12.02 -4.90
N LEU A 40 -7.44 10.81 -5.05
CA LEU A 40 -7.33 9.70 -4.12
C LEU A 40 -6.13 8.83 -4.47
N GLY A 41 -5.05 8.95 -3.71
CA GLY A 41 -3.83 8.19 -3.88
C GLY A 41 -3.86 6.85 -3.15
N LEU A 42 -3.40 5.79 -3.83
CA LEU A 42 -3.32 4.43 -3.30
C LEU A 42 -1.92 3.85 -3.50
N VAL A 43 -1.47 3.02 -2.56
CA VAL A 43 -0.23 2.24 -2.69
C VAL A 43 -0.49 0.94 -3.45
N PRO A 44 0.47 0.41 -4.24
CA PRO A 44 0.28 -0.81 -5.03
C PRO A 44 0.48 -2.07 -4.16
N SER A 45 -0.39 -2.30 -3.18
CA SER A 45 -0.26 -3.42 -2.23
C SER A 45 -0.90 -4.72 -2.74
N GLN A 46 -1.90 -4.63 -3.62
CA GLN A 46 -2.68 -5.74 -4.14
C GLN A 46 -2.34 -6.06 -5.61
N ASP A 47 -3.06 -6.99 -6.23
CA ASP A 47 -2.99 -7.20 -7.67
C ASP A 47 -3.38 -5.91 -8.42
N MET A 48 -2.55 -5.49 -9.38
CA MET A 48 -2.73 -4.18 -10.03
C MET A 48 -4.00 -4.08 -10.87
N ASP A 49 -4.40 -5.15 -11.54
CA ASP A 49 -5.58 -5.12 -12.41
C ASP A 49 -6.84 -5.02 -11.53
N GLN A 50 -6.88 -5.74 -10.41
CA GLN A 50 -7.97 -5.68 -9.44
C GLN A 50 -7.98 -4.33 -8.71
N LEU A 51 -6.83 -3.87 -8.21
CA LEU A 51 -6.73 -2.61 -7.48
C LEU A 51 -7.20 -1.41 -8.30
N VAL A 52 -7.02 -1.41 -9.64
CA VAL A 52 -7.55 -0.35 -10.52
C VAL A 52 -9.08 -0.36 -10.51
N GLU A 53 -9.71 -1.54 -10.60
CA GLU A 53 -11.18 -1.64 -10.60
C GLU A 53 -11.76 -1.21 -9.23
N ASP A 54 -11.15 -1.64 -8.14
CA ASP A 54 -11.59 -1.33 -6.79
C ASP A 54 -11.37 0.15 -6.42
N ALA A 55 -10.25 0.75 -6.86
CA ALA A 55 -9.96 2.16 -6.68
C ALA A 55 -10.94 3.06 -7.46
N ASP A 56 -11.33 2.66 -8.68
CA ASP A 56 -12.34 3.37 -9.45
C ASP A 56 -13.71 3.31 -8.73
N ALA A 57 -14.09 2.15 -8.20
CA ALA A 57 -15.34 1.98 -7.44
C ALA A 57 -15.34 2.82 -6.14
N LEU A 58 -14.23 2.81 -5.39
CA LEU A 58 -14.09 3.63 -4.18
C LEU A 58 -14.17 5.12 -4.50
N ALA A 59 -13.50 5.58 -5.55
CA ALA A 59 -13.53 6.97 -5.97
C ALA A 59 -14.94 7.40 -6.39
N GLU A 60 -15.71 6.55 -7.09
CA GLU A 60 -17.10 6.83 -7.49
C GLU A 60 -18.00 7.00 -6.27
N LEU A 61 -17.93 6.08 -5.30
CA LEU A 61 -18.74 6.17 -4.07
C LEU A 61 -18.35 7.38 -3.21
N LEU A 62 -17.06 7.65 -3.08
CA LEU A 62 -16.59 8.81 -2.31
C LEU A 62 -17.00 10.12 -3.00
N ALA A 63 -17.00 10.19 -4.33
CA ALA A 63 -17.49 11.35 -5.08
C ALA A 63 -19.00 11.60 -4.85
N GLU A 64 -19.80 10.54 -4.74
CA GLU A 64 -21.24 10.66 -4.42
C GLU A 64 -21.44 11.22 -3.01
N GLU A 65 -20.68 10.75 -2.02
CA GLU A 65 -20.79 11.24 -0.62
C GLU A 65 -20.32 12.69 -0.48
N LEU A 66 -19.31 13.11 -1.26
CA LEU A 66 -18.73 14.46 -1.20
C LEU A 66 -19.44 15.48 -2.08
N ASP A 67 -20.32 15.05 -3.02
CA ASP A 67 -20.88 15.88 -4.10
C ASP A 67 -19.76 16.63 -4.88
N ARG A 68 -18.62 15.94 -5.09
CA ARG A 68 -17.40 16.45 -5.73
C ARG A 68 -16.68 15.33 -6.46
N ASP A 69 -16.09 15.62 -7.63
CA ASP A 69 -15.33 14.63 -8.40
C ASP A 69 -14.12 14.12 -7.60
N VAL A 70 -13.88 12.81 -7.63
CA VAL A 70 -12.72 12.13 -7.03
C VAL A 70 -12.06 11.29 -8.13
N GLU A 71 -10.76 11.44 -8.30
CA GLU A 71 -9.96 10.71 -9.28
C GLU A 71 -8.97 9.80 -8.58
N PRO A 72 -8.98 8.46 -8.81
CA PRO A 72 -8.03 7.55 -8.18
C PRO A 72 -6.65 7.68 -8.85
N TYR A 73 -5.60 7.54 -8.06
CA TYR A 73 -4.21 7.58 -8.49
C TYR A 73 -3.39 6.49 -7.78
N ILE A 74 -3.12 5.39 -8.46
CA ILE A 74 -2.26 4.33 -7.94
C ILE A 74 -0.81 4.65 -8.31
N THR A 75 0.07 4.64 -7.32
CA THR A 75 1.49 4.95 -7.50
C THR A 75 2.30 3.71 -7.87
N ASP A 76 3.53 3.91 -8.41
CA ASP A 76 4.40 2.78 -8.78
C ASP A 76 4.97 2.02 -7.57
N ASN A 77 5.03 2.68 -6.40
CA ASN A 77 5.52 2.14 -5.13
C ASN A 77 5.02 2.99 -3.95
N TYR A 78 5.23 2.53 -2.73
CA TYR A 78 4.76 3.20 -1.51
C TYR A 78 5.36 4.61 -1.33
N ALA A 79 6.65 4.78 -1.58
CA ALA A 79 7.32 6.10 -1.51
C ALA A 79 6.77 7.09 -2.55
N GLY A 80 6.24 6.57 -3.66
CA GLY A 80 5.58 7.37 -4.70
C GLY A 80 4.38 8.12 -4.16
N LEU A 81 3.56 7.52 -3.30
CA LEU A 81 2.40 8.17 -2.70
C LEU A 81 2.80 9.25 -1.70
N VAL A 82 3.82 9.01 -0.88
CA VAL A 82 4.40 10.05 0.01
C VAL A 82 4.85 11.26 -0.81
N THR A 83 5.53 11.02 -1.94
CA THR A 83 5.97 12.07 -2.87
C THR A 83 4.78 12.78 -3.53
N ALA A 84 3.73 12.06 -3.90
CA ALA A 84 2.53 12.64 -4.49
C ALA A 84 1.83 13.60 -3.51
N MET A 85 1.70 13.23 -2.25
CA MET A 85 1.20 14.12 -1.19
C MET A 85 2.10 15.34 -1.00
N GLN A 86 3.42 15.14 -0.92
CA GLN A 86 4.38 16.23 -0.74
C GLN A 86 4.36 17.25 -1.88
N THR A 87 4.07 16.81 -3.10
CA THR A 87 4.07 17.66 -4.30
C THR A 87 2.69 18.17 -4.70
N GLY A 88 1.65 17.88 -3.92
CA GLY A 88 0.26 18.26 -4.21
C GLY A 88 -0.31 17.54 -5.43
N GLN A 89 0.09 16.29 -5.67
CA GLN A 89 -0.45 15.41 -6.72
C GLN A 89 -1.48 14.43 -6.16
N ALA A 90 -1.60 14.30 -4.84
CA ALA A 90 -2.64 13.58 -4.16
C ALA A 90 -3.16 14.43 -2.98
N ASP A 91 -4.47 14.50 -2.84
CA ASP A 91 -5.17 15.20 -1.76
C ASP A 91 -5.49 14.27 -0.60
N ILE A 92 -5.79 13.03 -0.93
CA ILE A 92 -6.13 11.93 -0.02
C ILE A 92 -5.13 10.81 -0.27
N GLY A 93 -4.59 10.20 0.76
CA GLY A 93 -3.70 9.06 0.63
C GLY A 93 -4.11 7.91 1.55
N MET A 94 -4.19 6.70 0.99
CA MET A 94 -4.40 5.46 1.73
C MET A 94 -3.05 4.75 1.85
N PHE A 95 -2.57 4.61 3.09
CA PHE A 95 -1.19 4.22 3.38
C PHE A 95 -1.10 3.06 4.37
N GLY A 96 -0.13 2.17 4.18
CA GLY A 96 0.37 1.35 5.26
C GLY A 96 1.09 2.20 6.33
N PRO A 97 1.25 1.70 7.57
CA PRO A 97 1.65 2.54 8.72
C PRO A 97 3.04 3.19 8.58
N ILE A 98 4.00 2.55 7.93
CA ILE A 98 5.33 3.15 7.70
C ILE A 98 5.24 4.33 6.71
N ALA A 99 4.58 4.13 5.57
CA ALA A 99 4.41 5.18 4.58
C ALA A 99 3.51 6.32 5.12
N LEU A 100 2.54 6.00 6.00
CA LEU A 100 1.73 6.99 6.71
C LEU A 100 2.59 7.90 7.61
N VAL A 101 3.47 7.31 8.41
CA VAL A 101 4.45 8.06 9.22
C VAL A 101 5.32 8.96 8.34
N GLN A 102 5.80 8.43 7.22
CA GLN A 102 6.60 9.22 6.26
C GLN A 102 5.78 10.36 5.64
N ALA A 103 4.50 10.16 5.31
CA ALA A 103 3.63 11.20 4.79
C ALA A 103 3.39 12.31 5.83
N ILE A 104 3.19 11.95 7.12
CA ILE A 104 3.09 12.91 8.22
C ILE A 104 4.39 13.72 8.35
N ASP A 105 5.54 13.05 8.38
CA ASP A 105 6.82 13.69 8.71
C ASP A 105 7.42 14.46 7.51
N GLN A 106 7.15 14.05 6.26
CA GLN A 106 7.76 14.62 5.05
C GLN A 106 6.83 15.51 4.21
N ALA A 107 5.52 15.23 4.25
CA ALA A 107 4.51 15.96 3.50
C ALA A 107 3.59 16.82 4.37
N ASP A 108 3.82 16.88 5.69
CA ASP A 108 2.93 17.52 6.66
C ASP A 108 1.46 17.01 6.54
N ALA A 109 1.27 15.78 6.05
CA ALA A 109 -0.05 15.18 5.90
C ALA A 109 -0.70 14.93 7.27
N GLU A 110 -2.02 15.03 7.34
CA GLU A 110 -2.79 14.77 8.56
C GLU A 110 -3.44 13.41 8.49
N ALA A 111 -3.01 12.45 9.32
CA ALA A 111 -3.70 11.18 9.45
C ALA A 111 -5.03 11.38 10.17
N VAL A 112 -6.13 11.02 9.52
CA VAL A 112 -7.49 11.26 10.02
C VAL A 112 -8.21 9.99 10.43
N LEU A 113 -8.01 8.89 9.71
CA LEU A 113 -8.66 7.61 9.95
C LEU A 113 -7.65 6.46 9.96
N GLN A 114 -7.97 5.43 10.72
CA GLN A 114 -7.27 4.14 10.77
C GLN A 114 -8.24 3.03 10.44
N SER A 115 -7.81 2.05 9.66
CA SER A 115 -8.62 0.89 9.31
C SER A 115 -8.72 -0.10 10.47
N VAL A 116 -9.85 -0.78 10.52
CA VAL A 116 -10.10 -1.97 11.35
C VAL A 116 -10.28 -3.14 10.40
N ARG A 117 -9.56 -4.24 10.64
CA ARG A 117 -9.64 -5.48 9.87
C ARG A 117 -9.90 -6.65 10.82
N TYR A 118 -10.88 -7.49 10.50
CA TYR A 118 -11.29 -8.63 11.34
C TYR A 118 -11.50 -8.25 12.81
N GLY A 119 -11.99 -7.01 13.04
CA GLY A 119 -12.27 -6.46 14.37
C GLY A 119 -11.03 -6.03 15.16
N SER A 120 -9.85 -5.96 14.55
CA SER A 120 -8.59 -5.50 15.15
C SER A 120 -8.11 -4.19 14.54
N ASP A 121 -7.44 -3.36 15.33
CA ASP A 121 -6.72 -2.16 14.93
C ASP A 121 -5.22 -2.43 14.68
N THR A 122 -4.81 -3.70 14.78
CA THR A 122 -3.46 -4.18 14.48
C THR A 122 -3.51 -5.46 13.67
N TYR A 123 -2.42 -5.75 12.96
CA TYR A 123 -2.15 -6.98 12.22
C TYR A 123 -0.70 -7.40 12.41
N VAL A 124 -0.22 -8.45 11.74
CA VAL A 124 1.17 -8.92 11.83
C VAL A 124 1.79 -9.15 10.47
N THR A 125 3.11 -9.20 10.39
CA THR A 125 3.79 -9.87 9.28
C THR A 125 3.63 -11.37 9.46
N GLN A 126 3.23 -12.06 8.41
CA GLN A 126 3.39 -13.50 8.28
C GLN A 126 4.65 -13.82 7.49
N TRP A 127 5.46 -14.73 8.05
CA TRP A 127 6.51 -15.45 7.36
C TRP A 127 5.95 -16.77 6.87
N PHE A 128 6.12 -17.07 5.60
CA PHE A 128 5.61 -18.30 5.00
C PHE A 128 6.65 -18.97 4.12
N THR A 129 6.49 -20.28 3.94
CA THR A 129 7.45 -21.12 3.21
C THR A 129 6.76 -22.25 2.45
N ASN A 130 7.40 -22.75 1.40
CA ASN A 130 7.10 -24.01 0.73
C ASN A 130 8.06 -25.16 1.15
N ASP A 131 8.93 -24.91 2.13
CA ASP A 131 9.85 -25.92 2.72
C ASP A 131 9.60 -26.09 4.24
N PRO A 132 8.43 -26.65 4.63
CA PRO A 132 8.10 -26.84 6.04
C PRO A 132 9.05 -27.79 6.77
N ASP A 133 9.74 -28.68 6.07
CA ASP A 133 10.73 -29.56 6.67
C ASP A 133 11.92 -28.78 7.27
N THR A 134 12.22 -27.60 6.74
CA THR A 134 13.28 -26.72 7.23
C THR A 134 12.78 -25.76 8.31
N TYR A 135 11.63 -25.09 8.10
CA TYR A 135 11.21 -23.95 8.94
C TYR A 135 10.11 -24.28 9.97
N CYS A 136 9.45 -25.44 9.88
CA CYS A 136 8.51 -25.87 10.92
C CYS A 136 9.24 -26.68 11.99
N LEU A 137 9.26 -26.17 13.22
CA LEU A 137 9.84 -26.87 14.39
C LEU A 137 8.89 -27.94 14.96
N ASP A 138 7.62 -27.90 14.55
CA ASP A 138 6.58 -28.87 14.86
C ASP A 138 5.86 -29.31 13.57
N GLU A 139 4.94 -30.28 13.67
CA GLU A 139 4.15 -30.74 12.52
C GLU A 139 3.17 -29.64 12.09
N PRO A 140 3.12 -29.25 10.79
CA PRO A 140 2.13 -28.31 10.30
C PRO A 140 0.70 -28.77 10.58
N VAL A 141 -0.17 -27.83 10.93
CA VAL A 141 -1.58 -28.05 11.22
C VAL A 141 -2.47 -27.19 10.33
N MET A 142 -3.64 -27.73 9.95
CA MET A 142 -4.67 -26.96 9.27
C MET A 142 -5.41 -26.12 10.30
N ALA A 143 -5.59 -24.84 10.00
CA ALA A 143 -6.42 -23.93 10.78
C ALA A 143 -7.21 -23.00 9.85
N GLU A 144 -8.32 -22.45 10.37
CA GLU A 144 -9.20 -21.54 9.66
C GLU A 144 -8.64 -20.13 9.73
N THR A 145 -8.56 -19.47 8.59
CA THR A 145 -8.13 -18.07 8.47
C THR A 145 -9.29 -17.07 8.75
N GLY A 146 -9.02 -15.78 8.69
CA GLY A 146 -10.01 -14.72 8.92
C GLY A 146 -11.22 -14.78 8.00
N GLN A 147 -11.04 -15.16 6.74
CA GLN A 147 -12.12 -15.33 5.75
C GLN A 147 -12.70 -16.76 5.73
N GLY A 148 -12.19 -17.67 6.58
CA GLY A 148 -12.74 -19.02 6.72
C GLY A 148 -12.15 -20.06 5.77
N TYR A 149 -10.97 -19.82 5.24
CA TYR A 149 -10.22 -20.83 4.48
C TYR A 149 -9.41 -21.72 5.43
N GLU A 150 -9.31 -23.01 5.12
CA GLU A 150 -8.45 -23.96 5.81
C GLU A 150 -7.05 -23.90 5.20
N MET A 151 -6.03 -23.49 5.99
CA MET A 151 -4.65 -23.34 5.53
C MET A 151 -3.65 -23.92 6.53
N LEU A 152 -2.42 -24.24 6.07
CA LEU A 152 -1.37 -24.80 6.90
C LEU A 152 -0.61 -23.74 7.69
N PHE A 153 -0.36 -24.04 8.96
CA PHE A 153 0.40 -23.23 9.91
C PHE A 153 1.32 -24.13 10.72
N CYS A 154 2.41 -23.61 11.29
CA CYS A 154 3.24 -24.28 12.25
C CYS A 154 3.83 -23.32 13.30
N ASN A 155 4.61 -23.86 14.25
CA ASN A 155 5.29 -23.09 15.30
C ASN A 155 4.35 -22.26 16.17
N GLY A 156 3.06 -22.66 16.28
CA GLY A 156 2.06 -22.02 17.11
C GLY A 156 1.36 -20.80 16.48
N THR A 157 1.60 -20.52 15.18
CA THR A 157 0.93 -19.43 14.46
C THR A 157 -0.55 -19.71 14.19
N ASP A 158 -0.98 -20.98 14.25
CA ASP A 158 -2.38 -21.44 14.12
C ASP A 158 -3.31 -20.99 15.24
N THR A 159 -2.76 -20.68 16.42
CA THR A 159 -3.53 -20.34 17.63
C THR A 159 -3.12 -19.01 18.25
N ALA A 160 -2.23 -18.27 17.61
CA ALA A 160 -1.78 -16.98 18.09
C ALA A 160 -2.89 -15.92 17.93
N GLU A 161 -3.02 -15.03 18.91
CA GLU A 161 -3.93 -13.87 18.85
C GLU A 161 -3.15 -12.56 18.65
N SER A 162 -1.83 -12.59 18.80
CA SER A 162 -0.90 -11.48 18.61
C SER A 162 0.53 -12.00 18.46
N GLY A 163 1.43 -11.17 17.94
CA GLY A 163 2.84 -11.55 17.78
C GLY A 163 3.76 -11.02 18.90
N PRO A 164 5.04 -11.39 18.86
CA PRO A 164 5.69 -12.27 17.88
C PRO A 164 5.51 -13.76 18.22
N VAL A 165 5.48 -14.60 17.19
CA VAL A 165 5.34 -16.07 17.32
C VAL A 165 6.25 -16.77 16.31
N GLY A 166 6.83 -17.91 16.67
CA GLY A 166 7.65 -18.72 15.76
C GLY A 166 9.05 -18.15 15.48
N GLU A 167 9.52 -17.15 16.23
CA GLU A 167 10.81 -16.48 16.00
C GLU A 167 12.02 -17.42 16.04
N GLU A 168 11.94 -18.54 16.81
CA GLU A 168 13.01 -19.55 16.82
C GLU A 168 13.25 -20.16 15.43
N ALA A 169 12.25 -20.17 14.56
CA ALA A 169 12.39 -20.65 13.18
C ALA A 169 13.09 -19.62 12.27
N LEU A 170 12.97 -18.32 12.57
CA LEU A 170 13.70 -17.28 11.85
C LEU A 170 15.21 -17.37 12.05
N GLU A 171 15.69 -17.89 13.18
CA GLU A 171 17.12 -18.13 13.42
C GLU A 171 17.71 -19.21 12.48
N LEU A 172 16.86 -19.97 11.75
CA LEU A 172 17.29 -20.96 10.76
C LEU A 172 17.59 -20.34 9.39
N ILE A 173 17.19 -19.09 9.16
CA ILE A 173 17.49 -18.37 7.92
C ILE A 173 19.01 -18.11 7.87
N GLU A 174 19.65 -18.49 6.76
CA GLU A 174 21.08 -18.36 6.56
C GLU A 174 21.46 -17.09 5.78
N GLU A 175 22.69 -16.58 5.98
CA GLU A 175 23.24 -15.47 5.19
C GLU A 175 23.25 -15.81 3.69
N GLY A 176 22.75 -14.89 2.87
CA GLY A 176 22.64 -15.05 1.42
C GLY A 176 21.40 -15.79 0.95
N GLU A 177 20.48 -16.12 1.86
CA GLU A 177 19.22 -16.73 1.48
C GLU A 177 18.31 -15.74 0.74
N THR A 178 17.55 -16.24 -0.23
CA THR A 178 16.63 -15.42 -1.00
C THR A 178 15.28 -15.33 -0.30
N ILE A 179 14.81 -14.12 -0.04
CA ILE A 179 13.51 -13.84 0.59
C ILE A 179 12.66 -12.97 -0.32
N SER A 180 11.40 -13.35 -0.50
CA SER A 180 10.40 -12.55 -1.20
C SER A 180 9.81 -11.52 -0.25
N PHE A 181 10.28 -10.27 -0.37
CA PHE A 181 9.69 -9.09 0.24
C PHE A 181 8.64 -8.48 -0.70
N VAL A 182 7.85 -7.52 -0.21
CA VAL A 182 6.76 -6.90 -0.98
C VAL A 182 7.23 -5.61 -1.67
N ASP A 183 7.52 -4.57 -0.88
CA ASP A 183 7.95 -3.25 -1.32
C ASP A 183 8.81 -2.63 -0.21
N GLU A 184 9.82 -1.83 -0.56
CA GLU A 184 10.72 -1.17 0.39
C GLU A 184 9.99 -0.22 1.37
N GLY A 185 8.76 0.22 1.05
CA GLY A 185 7.91 1.05 1.91
C GLY A 185 6.86 0.27 2.71
N SER A 186 6.74 -1.05 2.53
CA SER A 186 5.73 -1.86 3.21
C SER A 186 6.14 -2.19 4.65
N ALA A 187 5.23 -2.02 5.60
CA ALA A 187 5.44 -2.40 6.99
C ALA A 187 5.61 -3.91 7.13
N SER A 188 4.57 -4.69 6.84
CA SER A 188 4.60 -6.15 6.96
C SER A 188 5.40 -6.85 5.87
N GLY A 189 5.54 -6.20 4.71
CA GLY A 189 6.27 -6.76 3.58
C GLY A 189 7.76 -6.46 3.58
N TYR A 190 8.27 -5.60 4.48
CA TYR A 190 9.70 -5.29 4.55
C TYR A 190 10.17 -4.83 5.93
N TYR A 191 9.67 -3.71 6.49
CA TYR A 191 10.27 -3.08 7.68
C TYR A 191 10.27 -3.98 8.92
N TYR A 192 9.13 -4.58 9.25
CA TYR A 192 9.01 -5.45 10.42
C TYR A 192 9.79 -6.75 10.26
N PRO A 193 9.67 -7.51 9.14
CA PRO A 193 10.47 -8.71 8.94
C PRO A 193 11.97 -8.40 8.82
N ALA A 194 12.37 -7.29 8.22
CA ALA A 194 13.76 -6.85 8.17
C ALA A 194 14.30 -6.55 9.58
N THR A 195 13.50 -5.89 10.44
CA THR A 195 13.85 -5.68 11.85
C THR A 195 14.01 -7.00 12.61
N GLN A 196 13.14 -7.99 12.37
CA GLN A 196 13.29 -9.33 12.98
C GLN A 196 14.61 -9.99 12.55
N LEU A 197 14.98 -9.94 11.27
CA LEU A 197 16.27 -10.47 10.80
C LEU A 197 17.46 -9.76 11.43
N GLU A 198 17.42 -8.44 11.57
CA GLU A 198 18.48 -7.68 12.22
C GLU A 198 18.63 -8.06 13.70
N VAL A 199 17.50 -8.16 14.43
CA VAL A 199 17.50 -8.45 15.87
C VAL A 199 17.87 -9.89 16.18
N LEU A 200 17.32 -10.86 15.41
CA LEU A 200 17.47 -12.28 15.71
C LEU A 200 18.73 -12.87 15.08
N ASN A 201 19.05 -12.54 13.85
CA ASN A 201 20.16 -13.11 13.08
C ASN A 201 21.38 -12.15 13.01
N GLY A 202 21.17 -10.85 13.26
CA GLY A 202 22.19 -9.82 13.07
C GLY A 202 22.45 -9.50 11.61
N PHE A 203 21.51 -9.79 10.72
CA PHE A 203 21.60 -9.55 9.29
C PHE A 203 21.16 -8.14 8.93
N ASP A 204 21.91 -7.50 8.04
CA ASP A 204 21.43 -6.38 7.24
C ASP A 204 20.64 -6.96 6.05
N PRO A 205 19.31 -6.74 6.00
CA PRO A 205 18.47 -7.42 5.01
C PRO A 205 18.73 -6.99 3.56
N LEU A 206 19.42 -5.88 3.33
CA LEU A 206 19.77 -5.45 1.97
C LEU A 206 21.17 -5.93 1.52
N SER A 207 22.03 -6.38 2.46
CA SER A 207 23.40 -6.81 2.14
C SER A 207 23.69 -8.26 2.48
N ASP A 208 23.07 -8.80 3.53
CA ASP A 208 23.34 -10.15 4.03
C ASP A 208 22.29 -11.17 3.55
N ILE A 209 21.17 -10.69 2.98
CA ILE A 209 20.10 -11.48 2.38
C ILE A 209 19.96 -11.11 0.89
N ASP A 210 19.55 -12.07 0.06
CA ASP A 210 19.15 -11.79 -1.33
C ASP A 210 17.67 -11.34 -1.35
N ALA A 211 17.44 -10.05 -1.06
CA ALA A 211 16.11 -9.46 -0.99
C ALA A 211 15.51 -9.31 -2.39
N GLN A 212 14.37 -9.95 -2.63
CA GLN A 212 13.62 -9.85 -3.87
C GLN A 212 12.28 -9.15 -3.59
N PHE A 213 12.07 -7.97 -4.17
CA PHE A 213 10.83 -7.21 -4.01
C PHE A 213 9.80 -7.60 -5.07
N ALA A 214 8.69 -8.18 -4.62
CA ALA A 214 7.65 -8.75 -5.46
C ALA A 214 6.70 -7.70 -6.08
N GLY A 215 6.65 -6.49 -5.48
CA GLY A 215 5.80 -5.38 -5.93
C GLY A 215 4.34 -5.45 -5.50
N GLY A 216 3.95 -6.45 -4.70
CA GLY A 216 2.60 -6.63 -4.14
C GLY A 216 2.55 -7.83 -3.22
N HIS A 217 1.62 -7.83 -2.28
CA HIS A 217 1.45 -8.92 -1.32
C HIS A 217 1.08 -10.25 -1.97
N PRO A 218 0.12 -10.32 -2.92
CA PRO A 218 -0.19 -11.55 -3.64
C PRO A 218 1.01 -12.12 -4.40
N ASN A 219 1.85 -11.25 -4.97
CA ASN A 219 3.03 -11.68 -5.71
C ASN A 219 4.09 -12.34 -4.81
N SER A 220 4.24 -11.87 -3.57
CA SER A 220 5.13 -12.52 -2.60
C SER A 220 4.67 -13.94 -2.28
N VAL A 221 3.37 -14.14 -2.09
CA VAL A 221 2.77 -15.47 -1.90
C VAL A 221 3.01 -16.35 -3.13
N LEU A 222 2.74 -15.83 -4.33
CA LEU A 222 2.90 -16.57 -5.59
C LEU A 222 4.35 -16.96 -5.87
N ASN A 223 5.34 -16.15 -5.51
CA ASN A 223 6.77 -16.50 -5.63
C ASN A 223 7.10 -17.76 -4.83
N VAL A 224 6.52 -17.89 -3.63
CA VAL A 224 6.72 -19.08 -2.78
C VAL A 224 5.88 -20.25 -3.28
N TYR A 225 4.61 -20.04 -3.60
CA TYR A 225 3.73 -21.06 -4.16
C TYR A 225 4.32 -21.71 -5.43
N ASN A 226 4.84 -20.92 -6.34
CA ASN A 226 5.45 -21.40 -7.58
C ASN A 226 6.84 -22.06 -7.37
N GLY A 227 7.40 -22.01 -6.17
CA GLY A 227 8.71 -22.57 -5.85
C GLY A 227 9.86 -21.76 -6.45
N GLU A 228 9.65 -20.49 -6.79
CA GLU A 228 10.70 -19.59 -7.26
C GLU A 228 11.59 -19.14 -6.12
N ILE A 229 11.01 -18.92 -4.94
CA ILE A 229 11.66 -18.55 -3.68
C ILE A 229 11.07 -19.43 -2.57
N SER A 230 11.91 -19.82 -1.57
CA SER A 230 11.46 -20.71 -0.51
C SER A 230 10.81 -20.01 0.68
N ILE A 231 11.09 -18.72 0.87
CA ILE A 231 10.62 -17.92 1.99
C ILE A 231 10.01 -16.63 1.46
N GLY A 232 8.86 -16.27 1.98
CA GLY A 232 8.23 -14.99 1.70
C GLY A 232 7.65 -14.36 2.95
N VAL A 233 7.33 -13.07 2.83
CA VAL A 233 6.67 -12.28 3.88
C VAL A 233 5.49 -11.51 3.29
N SER A 234 4.48 -11.28 4.13
CA SER A 234 3.29 -10.50 3.78
C SER A 234 2.52 -10.10 5.04
N PHE A 235 1.34 -9.48 4.89
CA PHE A 235 0.38 -9.35 5.97
C PHE A 235 -0.38 -10.68 6.20
N ASP A 236 -1.05 -10.82 7.32
CA ASP A 236 -1.89 -11.96 7.69
C ASP A 236 -3.37 -11.76 7.30
N ASP A 237 -4.01 -12.58 6.45
CA ASP A 237 -3.43 -13.70 5.72
C ASP A 237 -3.46 -13.42 4.19
N ALA A 238 -2.38 -12.95 3.63
CA ALA A 238 -2.30 -12.62 2.22
C ALA A 238 -2.47 -13.82 1.27
N ARG A 239 -2.41 -15.05 1.78
CA ARG A 239 -2.68 -16.26 0.97
C ARG A 239 -4.14 -16.30 0.50
N GLU A 240 -5.06 -15.67 1.25
CA GLU A 240 -6.48 -15.57 0.90
C GLU A 240 -6.70 -14.85 -0.42
N SER A 241 -5.88 -13.82 -0.73
CA SER A 241 -6.01 -13.02 -1.95
C SER A 241 -5.69 -13.80 -3.25
N VAL A 242 -5.05 -14.97 -3.15
CA VAL A 242 -4.70 -15.79 -4.32
C VAL A 242 -5.49 -17.11 -4.41
N VAL A 243 -6.39 -17.38 -3.46
CA VAL A 243 -7.16 -18.64 -3.41
C VAL A 243 -8.00 -18.86 -4.68
N GLU A 244 -8.56 -17.80 -5.26
CA GLU A 244 -9.37 -17.94 -6.49
C GLU A 244 -8.55 -18.41 -7.69
N GLU A 245 -7.27 -18.07 -7.75
CA GLU A 245 -6.35 -18.51 -8.80
C GLU A 245 -5.63 -19.81 -8.45
N GLN A 246 -5.34 -20.03 -7.17
CA GLN A 246 -4.55 -21.13 -6.63
C GLN A 246 -5.32 -21.81 -5.49
N GLU A 247 -6.26 -22.68 -5.82
CA GLU A 247 -7.17 -23.33 -4.85
C GLU A 247 -6.45 -24.13 -3.75
N ASP A 248 -5.20 -24.56 -3.98
CA ASP A 248 -4.38 -25.36 -3.07
C ASP A 248 -3.26 -24.56 -2.38
N VAL A 249 -3.27 -23.22 -2.47
CA VAL A 249 -2.23 -22.38 -1.86
C VAL A 249 -2.10 -22.62 -0.35
N GLY A 250 -3.21 -22.89 0.33
CA GLY A 250 -3.24 -23.19 1.76
C GLY A 250 -2.59 -24.51 2.14
N ASP A 251 -2.47 -25.47 1.21
CA ASP A 251 -1.80 -26.76 1.40
C ASP A 251 -0.29 -26.69 1.07
N GLU A 252 0.12 -25.74 0.18
CA GLU A 252 1.48 -25.66 -0.37
C GLU A 252 2.33 -24.56 0.29
N VAL A 253 1.70 -23.49 0.83
CA VAL A 253 2.36 -22.37 1.48
C VAL A 253 2.02 -22.37 2.98
N VAL A 254 3.02 -22.64 3.81
CA VAL A 254 2.86 -22.81 5.25
C VAL A 254 3.33 -21.57 5.99
N VAL A 255 2.52 -20.99 6.87
CA VAL A 255 2.91 -19.90 7.76
C VAL A 255 3.69 -20.48 8.95
N PHE A 256 4.89 -19.94 9.20
CA PHE A 256 5.79 -20.48 10.21
C PHE A 256 6.24 -19.47 11.28
N ALA A 257 6.06 -18.16 11.07
CA ALA A 257 6.35 -17.13 12.08
C ALA A 257 5.53 -15.87 11.85
N TRP A 258 5.35 -15.08 12.93
CA TRP A 258 4.72 -13.76 12.95
C TRP A 258 5.67 -12.71 13.53
N SER A 259 5.52 -11.46 13.10
CA SER A 259 6.16 -10.31 13.72
C SER A 259 5.44 -9.87 15.01
N GLU A 260 5.97 -8.83 15.65
CA GLU A 260 5.19 -8.02 16.60
C GLU A 260 3.98 -7.39 15.90
N ASP A 261 2.99 -6.97 16.70
CA ASP A 261 1.78 -6.30 16.20
C ASP A 261 2.12 -4.99 15.49
N ILE A 262 1.51 -4.80 14.33
CA ILE A 262 1.67 -3.65 13.44
C ILE A 262 0.38 -2.83 13.50
N PRO A 263 0.40 -1.51 13.71
CA PRO A 263 -0.78 -0.69 13.55
C PRO A 263 -1.37 -0.84 12.14
N ASN A 264 -2.69 -0.93 12.02
CA ASN A 264 -3.34 -1.01 10.71
C ASN A 264 -3.09 0.25 9.87
N ASP A 265 -3.38 0.13 8.58
CA ASP A 265 -3.30 1.18 7.58
C ASP A 265 -4.15 2.40 7.96
N GLY A 266 -3.85 3.53 7.37
CA GLY A 266 -4.59 4.75 7.64
C GLY A 266 -4.78 5.64 6.43
N ILE A 267 -5.71 6.58 6.59
CA ILE A 267 -6.03 7.60 5.61
C ILE A 267 -5.45 8.92 6.08
N ALA A 268 -4.67 9.56 5.21
CA ALA A 268 -4.11 10.88 5.46
C ALA A 268 -4.59 11.89 4.41
N LEU A 269 -4.71 13.13 4.82
CA LEU A 269 -5.16 14.26 4.02
C LEU A 269 -4.04 15.27 3.83
N ALA A 270 -3.99 15.89 2.66
CA ALA A 270 -2.97 16.88 2.32
C ALA A 270 -3.03 18.11 3.23
N ALA A 271 -1.86 18.68 3.50
CA ALA A 271 -1.71 19.82 4.43
C ALA A 271 -2.43 21.09 3.98
N ASP A 272 -2.57 21.30 2.67
CA ASP A 272 -3.15 22.48 2.05
C ASP A 272 -4.68 22.46 1.94
N LEU A 273 -5.34 21.32 2.20
CA LEU A 273 -6.78 21.25 2.37
C LEU A 273 -7.23 22.04 3.59
N SER A 274 -8.35 22.75 3.45
CA SER A 274 -8.97 23.47 4.58
C SER A 274 -9.51 22.49 5.64
N ASP A 275 -9.64 22.95 6.89
CA ASP A 275 -10.22 22.14 7.98
C ASP A 275 -11.62 21.66 7.63
N GLU A 276 -12.40 22.44 6.85
CA GLU A 276 -13.75 22.10 6.41
C GLU A 276 -13.71 20.96 5.36
N GLU A 277 -12.79 21.02 4.38
CA GLU A 277 -12.61 19.97 3.40
C GLU A 277 -12.13 18.67 4.05
N LYS A 278 -11.16 18.76 4.97
CA LYS A 278 -10.67 17.59 5.74
C LYS A 278 -11.79 16.90 6.50
N GLN A 279 -12.65 17.70 7.16
CA GLN A 279 -13.79 17.14 7.89
C GLN A 279 -14.79 16.49 6.93
N GLN A 280 -15.10 17.12 5.78
CA GLN A 280 -16.02 16.56 4.79
C GLN A 280 -15.48 15.24 4.22
N ILE A 281 -14.20 15.16 3.88
CA ILE A 281 -13.59 13.93 3.39
C ILE A 281 -13.63 12.82 4.46
N THR A 282 -13.28 13.16 5.70
CA THR A 282 -13.34 12.23 6.82
C THR A 282 -14.76 11.69 7.05
N ASP A 283 -15.76 12.57 7.05
CA ASP A 283 -17.18 12.20 7.20
C ASP A 283 -17.65 11.35 6.01
N GLY A 284 -17.17 11.63 4.78
CA GLY A 284 -17.44 10.83 3.58
C GLY A 284 -16.95 9.39 3.73
N PHE A 285 -15.70 9.18 4.13
CA PHE A 285 -15.19 7.83 4.37
C PHE A 285 -15.95 7.09 5.48
N LEU A 286 -16.30 7.78 6.56
CA LEU A 286 -17.11 7.19 7.64
C LEU A 286 -18.53 6.83 7.15
N ALA A 287 -19.10 7.60 6.23
CA ALA A 287 -20.41 7.27 5.65
C ALA A 287 -20.36 5.97 4.81
N LEU A 288 -19.22 5.68 4.14
CA LEU A 288 -19.06 4.41 3.41
C LEU A 288 -19.15 3.20 4.35
N THR A 289 -18.64 3.28 5.58
CA THR A 289 -18.74 2.16 6.55
C THR A 289 -20.16 1.90 7.02
N GLU A 290 -21.09 2.82 6.80
CA GLU A 290 -22.51 2.68 7.19
C GLU A 290 -23.38 2.02 6.12
N SER A 291 -22.88 1.87 4.87
CA SER A 291 -23.60 1.27 3.74
C SER A 291 -23.05 -0.10 3.36
N GLU A 292 -23.92 -1.01 2.87
CA GLU A 292 -23.51 -2.35 2.41
C GLU A 292 -22.53 -2.26 1.21
N GLU A 293 -22.79 -1.34 0.26
CA GLU A 293 -21.95 -1.11 -0.93
C GLU A 293 -20.59 -0.49 -0.57
N GLY A 294 -20.59 0.48 0.36
CA GLY A 294 -19.34 1.10 0.83
C GLY A 294 -18.46 0.14 1.62
N GLN A 295 -19.06 -0.73 2.46
CA GLN A 295 -18.33 -1.78 3.17
C GLN A 295 -17.72 -2.79 2.21
N GLU A 296 -18.44 -3.21 1.15
CA GLU A 296 -17.95 -4.11 0.11
C GLU A 296 -16.72 -3.50 -0.58
N VAL A 297 -16.81 -2.25 -1.04
CA VAL A 297 -15.72 -1.57 -1.74
C VAL A 297 -14.50 -1.31 -0.84
N LEU A 298 -14.70 -0.92 0.43
CA LEU A 298 -13.60 -0.74 1.38
C LEU A 298 -12.88 -2.07 1.67
N PHE A 299 -13.64 -3.17 1.73
CA PHE A 299 -13.07 -4.50 1.90
C PHE A 299 -12.30 -4.95 0.65
N ASP A 300 -12.85 -4.75 -0.56
CA ASP A 300 -12.21 -5.14 -1.81
C ASP A 300 -10.89 -4.40 -2.05
N VAL A 301 -10.82 -3.10 -1.71
CA VAL A 301 -9.58 -2.30 -1.88
C VAL A 301 -8.48 -2.77 -0.96
N TYR A 302 -8.70 -2.84 0.37
CA TYR A 302 -7.66 -3.14 1.36
C TYR A 302 -8.17 -3.94 2.57
N GLU A 303 -9.21 -4.76 2.42
CA GLU A 303 -9.79 -5.59 3.48
C GLU A 303 -10.24 -4.78 4.73
N ILE A 304 -10.78 -3.58 4.49
CA ILE A 304 -11.21 -2.68 5.56
C ILE A 304 -12.65 -3.01 5.96
N ASP A 305 -12.85 -3.50 7.20
CA ASP A 305 -14.18 -3.76 7.77
C ASP A 305 -14.83 -2.50 8.33
N ASP A 306 -14.01 -1.61 8.92
CA ASP A 306 -14.46 -0.38 9.57
C ASP A 306 -13.34 0.67 9.58
N LEU A 307 -13.72 1.91 9.83
CA LEU A 307 -12.79 3.02 9.97
C LEU A 307 -13.01 3.72 11.33
N VAL A 308 -11.92 4.00 12.02
CA VAL A 308 -11.93 4.73 13.30
C VAL A 308 -11.03 5.96 13.22
N GLU A 309 -11.14 6.87 14.17
CA GLU A 309 -10.22 8.02 14.28
C GLU A 309 -8.77 7.52 14.40
N ALA A 310 -7.85 8.14 13.64
CA ALA A 310 -6.46 7.75 13.61
C ALA A 310 -5.80 7.79 15.00
N ASN A 311 -5.18 6.70 15.41
CA ASN A 311 -4.44 6.59 16.65
C ASN A 311 -2.95 6.96 16.41
N ILE A 312 -2.64 8.25 16.54
CA ILE A 312 -1.29 8.76 16.29
C ILE A 312 -0.26 8.17 17.27
N ASP A 313 -0.66 7.89 18.53
CA ASP A 313 0.23 7.29 19.52
C ASP A 313 0.61 5.84 19.13
N ALA A 314 -0.28 5.11 18.46
CA ALA A 314 0.01 3.76 17.94
C ALA A 314 1.04 3.80 16.79
N LEU A 315 1.07 4.88 16.00
CA LEU A 315 2.05 5.06 14.92
C LEU A 315 3.48 5.31 15.43
N ASP A 316 3.68 5.60 16.72
CA ASP A 316 5.03 5.73 17.29
C ASP A 316 5.83 4.43 17.21
N ALA A 317 5.16 3.26 17.31
CA ALA A 317 5.81 1.96 17.10
C ALA A 317 6.31 1.81 15.65
N ALA A 318 5.48 2.18 14.66
CA ALA A 318 5.89 2.18 13.26
C ALA A 318 7.02 3.20 12.98
N ARG A 319 6.98 4.36 13.66
CA ARG A 319 8.05 5.38 13.55
C ARG A 319 9.38 4.87 14.12
N ASP A 320 9.35 4.15 15.25
CA ASP A 320 10.54 3.56 15.84
C ASP A 320 11.15 2.50 14.91
N VAL A 321 10.32 1.66 14.27
CA VAL A 321 10.76 0.69 13.27
C VAL A 321 11.33 1.39 12.04
N ALA A 322 10.67 2.42 11.51
CA ALA A 322 11.16 3.20 10.36
C ALA A 322 12.51 3.88 10.65
N ALA A 323 12.74 4.33 11.90
CA ALA A 323 13.99 4.99 12.28
C ALA A 323 15.21 4.07 12.24
N ASN A 324 15.03 2.74 12.34
CA ASN A 324 16.12 1.77 12.23
C ASN A 324 16.74 1.74 10.83
N PHE A 325 15.99 2.19 9.79
CA PHE A 325 16.41 2.18 8.39
C PHE A 325 16.65 3.59 7.80
N GLY A 326 16.59 4.66 8.62
CA GLY A 326 16.48 6.05 8.19
C GLY A 326 17.77 6.87 8.11
N ASP A 327 18.96 6.31 8.22
CA ASP A 327 20.26 7.05 8.28
C ASP A 327 21.29 6.59 7.22
N GLU A 328 20.89 6.21 6.01
CA GLU A 328 21.87 6.04 4.91
C GLU A 328 21.67 7.03 3.75
#